data_008f0825f9cbab132976b39b6cc25583
#
_entry.id   008f0825f9cbab132976b39b6cc25583
#
_cell.length_a   1.000
_cell.length_b   1.000
_cell.length_c   1.000
_cell.angle_alpha   90.00
_cell.angle_beta   90.00
_cell.angle_gamma   90.00
#
_symmetry.space_group_name_H-M   'P 1'
#
loop_
_entity.id
_entity.type
_entity.pdbx_description
1 polymer ?
#
loop_
_entity_poly.entity_id
_entity_poly.type
_entity_poly.pdbx_seq_one_letter_code
_entity_poly.pdbx_strand_id
1 'polypeptide(L)'
;PYHAPAGAIYDSGNYSEALDVLLKLSNYENLKQRRKQARAAGKLFGIGMGAGVEPSGSNMAYVTLAQTAEERKRAGGRSGGTAVASVTIDPTGAVSVNLDSTPAGQGHQTVAAQIVADILGLSPSKIKVNTALDTGTGGWSLASGNYSNRFSSIVITSLTRSAEKIAMKLRKIAANMLEVATEDIELVDGGARVVGIPDTAIPIERVAAAAHWDPVSIPTDLEPGLNDIEYYLSLIHI
;
A
#
# COMPACT_ATOMS: atom_id res chain seq x y z
N PRO A 1 -21.70 1.58 -15.71
CA PRO A 1 -21.94 1.37 -14.28
C PRO A 1 -23.24 0.60 -14.05
N TYR A 2 -23.24 -0.34 -13.13
CA TYR A 2 -24.43 -1.09 -12.73
C TYR A 2 -24.92 -0.56 -11.38
N HIS A 3 -26.21 -0.25 -11.31
CA HIS A 3 -26.84 0.19 -10.06
C HIS A 3 -27.48 -1.03 -9.35
N ALA A 4 -26.86 -1.46 -8.27
CA ALA A 4 -27.38 -2.56 -7.48
C ALA A 4 -28.68 -2.16 -6.73
N PRO A 5 -29.60 -3.09 -6.48
CA PRO A 5 -30.86 -2.80 -5.77
C PRO A 5 -30.65 -2.17 -4.39
N ALA A 6 -29.53 -2.47 -3.71
CA ALA A 6 -29.16 -1.90 -2.43
C ALA A 6 -28.56 -0.47 -2.52
N GLY A 7 -28.51 0.13 -3.71
CA GLY A 7 -28.01 1.50 -3.93
C GLY A 7 -26.51 1.60 -4.18
N ALA A 8 -25.76 0.50 -4.19
CA ALA A 8 -24.36 0.52 -4.58
C ALA A 8 -24.21 0.71 -6.10
N ILE A 9 -23.18 1.42 -6.53
CA ILE A 9 -22.85 1.60 -7.94
C ILE A 9 -21.58 0.79 -8.22
N TYR A 10 -21.68 -0.15 -9.15
CA TYR A 10 -20.52 -0.88 -9.66
C TYR A 10 -20.01 -0.14 -10.90
N ASP A 11 -18.89 0.52 -10.76
CA ASP A 11 -18.32 1.42 -11.75
C ASP A 11 -17.53 0.73 -12.84
N SER A 12 -16.98 -0.45 -12.53
CA SER A 12 -16.10 -1.23 -13.38
C SER A 12 -16.44 -2.72 -13.32
N GLY A 13 -15.86 -3.47 -14.23
CA GLY A 13 -16.01 -4.92 -14.34
C GLY A 13 -16.98 -5.35 -15.43
N ASN A 14 -16.64 -6.45 -16.10
CA ASN A 14 -17.50 -7.17 -17.04
C ASN A 14 -17.91 -8.52 -16.43
N TYR A 15 -18.95 -8.48 -15.59
CA TYR A 15 -19.39 -9.64 -14.81
C TYR A 15 -19.91 -10.79 -15.67
N SER A 16 -20.54 -10.47 -16.80
CA SER A 16 -21.02 -11.48 -17.75
C SER A 16 -19.83 -12.23 -18.39
N GLU A 17 -18.84 -11.51 -18.86
CA GLU A 17 -17.63 -12.12 -19.42
C GLU A 17 -16.87 -12.95 -18.37
N ALA A 18 -16.77 -12.45 -17.13
CA ALA A 18 -16.15 -13.21 -16.04
C ALA A 18 -16.87 -14.55 -15.81
N LEU A 19 -18.20 -14.57 -15.86
CA LEU A 19 -18.97 -15.78 -15.76
C LEU A 19 -18.71 -16.73 -16.96
N ASP A 20 -18.68 -16.21 -18.18
CA ASP A 20 -18.42 -17.02 -19.37
C ASP A 20 -17.01 -17.63 -19.33
N VAL A 21 -16.01 -16.86 -18.91
CA VAL A 21 -14.63 -17.34 -18.70
C VAL A 21 -14.59 -18.43 -17.63
N LEU A 22 -15.28 -18.23 -16.50
CA LEU A 22 -15.37 -19.24 -15.44
C LEU A 22 -15.99 -20.54 -15.94
N LEU A 23 -17.11 -20.48 -16.65
CA LEU A 23 -17.81 -21.64 -17.19
C LEU A 23 -16.91 -22.42 -18.17
N LYS A 24 -16.17 -21.70 -19.01
CA LYS A 24 -15.22 -22.28 -19.96
C LYS A 24 -14.02 -22.93 -19.24
N LEU A 25 -13.35 -22.21 -18.34
CA LEU A 25 -12.16 -22.70 -17.63
C LEU A 25 -12.48 -23.91 -16.74
N SER A 26 -13.62 -23.90 -16.09
CA SER A 26 -14.07 -25.02 -15.24
C SER A 26 -14.56 -26.22 -16.05
N ASN A 27 -14.67 -26.12 -17.36
CA ASN A 27 -15.34 -27.11 -18.21
C ASN A 27 -16.71 -27.52 -17.61
N TYR A 28 -17.57 -26.51 -17.38
CA TYR A 28 -18.80 -26.67 -16.62
C TYR A 28 -19.73 -27.75 -17.21
N GLU A 29 -19.74 -27.91 -18.51
CA GLU A 29 -20.53 -28.96 -19.15
C GLU A 29 -20.07 -30.36 -18.75
N ASN A 30 -18.75 -30.59 -18.68
CA ASN A 30 -18.20 -31.83 -18.15
C ASN A 30 -18.55 -32.04 -16.67
N LEU A 31 -18.54 -31.01 -15.86
CA LEU A 31 -18.98 -31.12 -14.47
C LEU A 31 -20.45 -31.54 -14.37
N LYS A 32 -21.33 -31.03 -15.22
CA LYS A 32 -22.74 -31.46 -15.28
C LYS A 32 -22.87 -32.93 -15.66
N GLN A 33 -22.06 -33.40 -16.64
CA GLN A 33 -22.05 -34.81 -17.03
C GLN A 33 -21.55 -35.70 -15.89
N ARG A 34 -20.45 -35.35 -15.25
CA ARG A 34 -19.90 -36.07 -14.07
C ARG A 34 -20.94 -36.17 -12.94
N ARG A 35 -21.66 -35.09 -12.67
CA ARG A 35 -22.77 -35.10 -11.69
C ARG A 35 -23.86 -36.09 -12.09
N LYS A 36 -24.25 -36.13 -13.37
CA LYS A 36 -25.26 -37.08 -13.85
C LYS A 36 -24.78 -38.54 -13.71
N GLN A 37 -23.53 -38.82 -14.06
CA GLN A 37 -22.93 -40.16 -13.93
C GLN A 37 -22.82 -40.58 -12.45
N ALA A 38 -22.37 -39.69 -11.56
CA ALA A 38 -22.29 -39.99 -10.14
C ALA A 38 -23.67 -40.36 -9.55
N ARG A 39 -24.71 -39.58 -9.88
CA ARG A 39 -26.07 -39.87 -9.46
C ARG A 39 -26.57 -41.20 -9.98
N ALA A 40 -26.31 -41.56 -11.23
CA ALA A 40 -26.66 -42.85 -11.79
C ALA A 40 -25.95 -44.04 -11.08
N ALA A 41 -24.75 -43.77 -10.54
CA ALA A 41 -23.98 -44.72 -9.77
C ALA A 41 -24.28 -44.67 -8.21
N GLY A 42 -25.35 -44.03 -7.82
CA GLY A 42 -25.77 -43.91 -6.41
C GLY A 42 -24.84 -43.01 -5.56
N LYS A 43 -24.01 -42.16 -6.20
CA LYS A 43 -23.06 -41.26 -5.52
C LYS A 43 -23.59 -39.82 -5.51
N LEU A 44 -23.21 -39.06 -4.48
CA LEU A 44 -23.44 -37.62 -4.43
C LEU A 44 -22.29 -36.86 -5.09
N PHE A 45 -22.62 -35.90 -5.93
CA PHE A 45 -21.68 -34.99 -6.58
C PHE A 45 -22.31 -33.60 -6.61
N GLY A 46 -21.74 -32.69 -5.84
CA GLY A 46 -22.15 -31.29 -5.79
C GLY A 46 -21.33 -30.41 -6.72
N ILE A 47 -21.96 -29.38 -7.27
CA ILE A 47 -21.30 -28.29 -7.99
C ILE A 47 -21.78 -27.03 -7.30
N GLY A 48 -20.87 -26.20 -6.87
CA GLY A 48 -21.15 -24.88 -6.30
C GLY A 48 -20.46 -23.78 -7.13
N MET A 49 -21.06 -22.62 -7.15
CA MET A 49 -20.51 -21.41 -7.76
C MET A 49 -20.68 -20.27 -6.78
N GLY A 50 -19.65 -19.44 -6.61
CA GLY A 50 -19.70 -18.24 -5.81
C GLY A 50 -19.23 -17.05 -6.63
N ALA A 51 -19.81 -15.89 -6.37
CA ALA A 51 -19.38 -14.63 -6.95
C ALA A 51 -19.32 -13.57 -5.85
N GLY A 52 -18.34 -12.69 -5.93
CA GLY A 52 -18.18 -11.55 -5.03
C GLY A 52 -17.75 -10.33 -5.82
N VAL A 53 -18.24 -9.16 -5.42
CA VAL A 53 -17.76 -7.86 -5.90
C VAL A 53 -17.11 -7.18 -4.72
N GLU A 54 -15.80 -6.95 -4.81
CA GLU A 54 -15.02 -6.31 -3.76
C GLU A 54 -14.90 -4.83 -4.04
N PRO A 55 -15.36 -3.94 -3.15
CA PRO A 55 -15.12 -2.51 -3.28
C PRO A 55 -13.64 -2.22 -3.01
N SER A 56 -12.97 -1.55 -3.94
CA SER A 56 -11.56 -1.18 -3.80
C SER A 56 -11.43 0.23 -3.23
N GLY A 57 -10.69 0.38 -2.13
CA GLY A 57 -10.43 1.68 -1.52
C GLY A 57 -11.64 2.35 -0.89
N SER A 58 -12.67 1.58 -0.55
CA SER A 58 -13.87 2.08 0.12
C SER A 58 -13.52 2.67 1.48
N ASN A 59 -14.07 3.84 1.77
CA ASN A 59 -14.00 4.48 3.06
C ASN A 59 -15.25 4.14 3.87
N MET A 60 -15.22 3.00 4.57
CA MET A 60 -16.25 2.64 5.54
C MET A 60 -17.69 2.72 5.00
N ALA A 61 -18.03 1.81 4.10
CA ALA A 61 -19.38 1.67 3.59
C ALA A 61 -20.47 1.60 4.69
N TYR A 62 -20.11 1.27 5.94
CA TYR A 62 -21.07 1.24 7.05
C TYR A 62 -21.58 2.63 7.45
N VAL A 63 -20.87 3.70 7.18
CA VAL A 63 -21.41 5.06 7.37
C VAL A 63 -22.58 5.27 6.43
N THR A 64 -22.52 4.67 5.23
CA THR A 64 -23.62 4.71 4.26
C THR A 64 -24.72 3.69 4.55
N LEU A 65 -24.47 2.66 5.36
CA LEU A 65 -25.52 1.71 5.78
C LEU A 65 -26.58 2.35 6.68
N ALA A 66 -26.25 3.40 7.41
CA ALA A 66 -27.18 4.18 8.19
C ALA A 66 -28.04 5.14 7.34
N GLN A 67 -27.71 5.34 6.08
CA GLN A 67 -28.42 6.22 5.16
C GLN A 67 -29.54 5.47 4.42
N THR A 68 -30.61 6.16 4.13
CA THR A 68 -31.67 5.66 3.24
C THR A 68 -31.15 5.51 1.80
N ALA A 69 -31.86 4.77 0.96
CA ALA A 69 -31.51 4.62 -0.46
C ALA A 69 -31.50 5.98 -1.20
N GLU A 70 -32.41 6.89 -0.85
CA GLU A 70 -32.48 8.23 -1.40
C GLU A 70 -31.29 9.09 -0.98
N GLU A 71 -30.87 9.04 0.29
CA GLU A 71 -29.71 9.76 0.79
C GLU A 71 -28.42 9.28 0.12
N ARG A 72 -28.25 7.97 -0.04
CA ARG A 72 -27.10 7.40 -0.78
C ARG A 72 -27.08 7.84 -2.24
N LYS A 73 -28.24 7.85 -2.89
CA LYS A 73 -28.38 8.30 -4.28
C LYS A 73 -28.04 9.79 -4.44
N ARG A 74 -28.46 10.64 -3.47
CA ARG A 74 -28.13 12.09 -3.48
C ARG A 74 -26.65 12.35 -3.18
N ALA A 75 -26.05 11.57 -2.29
CA ALA A 75 -24.64 11.71 -1.95
C ALA A 75 -23.72 11.38 -3.12
N GLY A 76 -24.24 10.68 -4.16
CA GLY A 76 -23.46 10.20 -5.28
C GLY A 76 -22.45 9.10 -4.87
N GLY A 77 -21.71 8.59 -5.83
CA GLY A 77 -20.71 7.55 -5.63
C GLY A 77 -19.42 8.06 -4.98
N ARG A 78 -19.51 8.85 -3.93
CA ARG A 78 -18.34 9.32 -3.18
C ARG A 78 -17.77 8.18 -2.35
N SER A 79 -16.93 7.40 -2.98
CA SER A 79 -16.10 6.40 -2.35
C SER A 79 -14.68 6.91 -2.36
N GLY A 80 -14.21 7.39 -1.23
CA GLY A 80 -12.83 7.74 -1.01
C GLY A 80 -12.30 6.98 0.18
N GLY A 81 -11.00 6.80 0.26
CA GLY A 81 -10.36 6.17 1.41
C GLY A 81 -9.20 7.01 1.90
N THR A 82 -9.05 7.11 3.22
CA THR A 82 -7.86 7.70 3.83
C THR A 82 -6.92 6.61 4.29
N ALA A 83 -5.62 6.86 4.20
CA ALA A 83 -4.58 6.02 4.77
C ALA A 83 -3.49 6.85 5.38
N VAL A 84 -2.78 6.23 6.30
CA VAL A 84 -1.59 6.81 6.93
C VAL A 84 -0.48 5.79 6.94
N ALA A 85 0.70 6.22 6.54
CA ALA A 85 1.92 5.45 6.73
C ALA A 85 3.05 6.37 7.19
N SER A 86 4.00 5.84 7.91
CA SER A 86 5.21 6.57 8.27
C SER A 86 6.46 5.75 7.98
N VAL A 87 7.52 6.46 7.60
CA VAL A 87 8.87 5.92 7.46
C VAL A 87 9.80 6.72 8.36
N THR A 88 10.55 6.01 9.18
CA THR A 88 11.53 6.61 10.09
C THR A 88 12.87 5.89 9.94
N ILE A 89 13.95 6.65 9.87
CA ILE A 89 15.31 6.11 9.95
C ILE A 89 15.95 6.72 11.19
N ASP A 90 16.39 5.87 12.10
CA ASP A 90 17.06 6.31 13.32
C ASP A 90 18.53 6.67 13.08
N PRO A 91 19.24 7.28 14.06
CA PRO A 91 20.64 7.65 13.89
C PRO A 91 21.61 6.50 13.56
N THR A 92 21.20 5.25 13.79
CA THR A 92 22.00 4.06 13.46
C THR A 92 21.73 3.53 12.05
N GLY A 93 20.80 4.15 11.30
CA GLY A 93 20.39 3.72 9.97
C GLY A 93 19.30 2.65 9.99
N ALA A 94 18.75 2.29 11.15
CA ALA A 94 17.67 1.31 11.21
C ALA A 94 16.35 1.93 10.71
N VAL A 95 15.72 1.24 9.76
CA VAL A 95 14.48 1.71 9.11
C VAL A 95 13.27 1.06 9.73
N SER A 96 12.33 1.90 10.17
CA SER A 96 11.04 1.50 10.72
C SER A 96 9.89 2.08 9.91
N VAL A 97 8.90 1.25 9.63
CA VAL A 97 7.67 1.60 8.90
C VAL A 97 6.48 1.31 9.80
N ASN A 98 5.55 2.25 9.92
CA ASN A 98 4.26 2.00 10.52
C ASN A 98 3.15 2.13 9.48
N LEU A 99 2.21 1.19 9.51
CA LEU A 99 1.05 1.15 8.62
C LEU A 99 -0.23 1.22 9.44
N ASP A 100 -1.22 1.91 8.93
CA ASP A 100 -2.57 1.92 9.50
C ASP A 100 -3.46 0.77 8.99
N SER A 101 -2.83 -0.30 8.49
CA SER A 101 -3.47 -1.52 7.98
C SER A 101 -2.90 -2.77 8.65
N THR A 102 -3.76 -3.51 9.33
CA THR A 102 -3.39 -4.76 10.01
C THR A 102 -3.73 -5.95 9.12
N PRO A 103 -2.75 -6.76 8.69
CA PRO A 103 -3.01 -7.90 7.80
C PRO A 103 -3.68 -9.06 8.53
N ALA A 104 -4.40 -9.87 7.76
CA ALA A 104 -4.94 -11.16 8.16
C ALA A 104 -4.39 -12.29 7.27
N GLY A 105 -3.09 -12.24 6.94
CA GLY A 105 -2.40 -13.20 6.08
C GLY A 105 -2.05 -12.71 4.67
N GLN A 106 -2.36 -11.45 4.31
CA GLN A 106 -2.14 -10.92 2.96
C GLN A 106 -0.69 -10.48 2.68
N GLY A 107 0.22 -10.53 3.66
CA GLY A 107 1.63 -10.22 3.46
C GLY A 107 1.95 -8.72 3.40
N HIS A 108 1.18 -7.86 4.06
CA HIS A 108 1.38 -6.40 4.05
C HIS A 108 2.78 -6.00 4.48
N GLN A 109 3.36 -6.66 5.50
CA GLN A 109 4.72 -6.38 5.96
C GLN A 109 5.75 -6.64 4.87
N THR A 110 5.62 -7.76 4.15
CA THR A 110 6.55 -8.13 3.08
C THR A 110 6.50 -7.11 1.95
N VAL A 111 5.29 -6.77 1.47
CA VAL A 111 5.13 -5.81 0.38
C VAL A 111 5.61 -4.42 0.78
N ALA A 112 5.28 -3.96 1.99
CA ALA A 112 5.75 -2.67 2.49
C ALA A 112 7.29 -2.62 2.61
N ALA A 113 7.90 -3.70 3.11
CA ALA A 113 9.36 -3.79 3.19
C ALA A 113 10.01 -3.73 1.79
N GLN A 114 9.45 -4.40 0.80
CA GLN A 114 9.92 -4.38 -0.59
C GLN A 114 9.85 -2.96 -1.18
N ILE A 115 8.69 -2.29 -1.05
CA ILE A 115 8.50 -0.93 -1.58
C ILE A 115 9.51 0.06 -0.97
N VAL A 116 9.66 0.05 0.35
CA VAL A 116 10.58 0.97 1.02
C VAL A 116 12.04 0.63 0.70
N ALA A 117 12.36 -0.65 0.62
CA ALA A 117 13.70 -1.12 0.25
C ALA A 117 14.10 -0.68 -1.16
N ASP A 118 13.20 -0.82 -2.13
CA ASP A 118 13.44 -0.38 -3.53
C ASP A 118 13.67 1.14 -3.61
N ILE A 119 12.88 1.93 -2.86
CA ILE A 119 13.00 3.40 -2.86
C ILE A 119 14.30 3.88 -2.17
N LEU A 120 14.70 3.21 -1.09
CA LEU A 120 15.86 3.58 -0.28
C LEU A 120 17.16 2.88 -0.73
N GLY A 121 17.11 1.98 -1.71
CA GLY A 121 18.28 1.21 -2.15
C GLY A 121 18.78 0.22 -1.10
N LEU A 122 17.87 -0.37 -0.31
CA LEU A 122 18.18 -1.28 0.80
C LEU A 122 17.70 -2.70 0.54
N SER A 123 18.16 -3.67 1.34
CA SER A 123 17.55 -4.98 1.38
C SER A 123 16.23 -4.94 2.15
N PRO A 124 15.15 -5.63 1.70
CA PRO A 124 13.89 -5.72 2.45
C PRO A 124 14.07 -6.25 3.88
N SER A 125 15.10 -7.06 4.13
CA SER A 125 15.42 -7.58 5.47
C SER A 125 15.91 -6.51 6.47
N LYS A 126 16.29 -5.33 5.98
CA LYS A 126 16.67 -4.17 6.79
C LYS A 126 15.48 -3.31 7.22
N ILE A 127 14.28 -3.57 6.70
CA ILE A 127 13.09 -2.77 6.94
C ILE A 127 12.21 -3.45 7.98
N LYS A 128 12.04 -2.81 9.14
CA LYS A 128 11.11 -3.27 10.18
C LYS A 128 9.74 -2.67 9.93
N VAL A 129 8.75 -3.51 9.62
CA VAL A 129 7.37 -3.07 9.39
C VAL A 129 6.49 -3.40 10.58
N ASN A 130 5.88 -2.38 11.16
CA ASN A 130 4.88 -2.49 12.22
C ASN A 130 3.48 -2.29 11.63
N THR A 131 2.59 -3.24 11.86
CA THR A 131 1.19 -3.22 11.43
C THR A 131 0.22 -3.21 12.62
N ALA A 132 0.73 -3.12 13.84
CA ALA A 132 -0.09 -2.90 15.03
C ALA A 132 -0.58 -1.45 15.05
N LEU A 133 -1.89 -1.27 15.15
CA LEU A 133 -2.47 0.08 15.26
C LEU A 133 -2.24 0.60 16.69
N ASP A 134 -1.50 1.70 16.78
CA ASP A 134 -1.30 2.44 18.02
C ASP A 134 -1.64 3.91 17.77
N THR A 135 -2.74 4.37 18.33
CA THR A 135 -3.22 5.74 18.16
C THR A 135 -2.42 6.77 18.98
N GLY A 136 -1.55 6.31 19.87
CA GLY A 136 -0.70 7.18 20.70
C GLY A 136 0.65 7.50 20.06
N THR A 137 1.19 6.60 19.24
CA THR A 137 2.55 6.71 18.69
C THR A 137 2.61 6.69 17.17
N GLY A 138 1.56 6.23 16.51
CA GLY A 138 1.48 6.11 15.05
C GLY A 138 0.44 7.03 14.44
N GLY A 139 0.58 7.30 13.15
CA GLY A 139 -0.49 7.90 12.37
C GLY A 139 -1.68 6.94 12.25
N TRP A 140 -2.88 7.45 12.38
CA TRP A 140 -4.10 6.69 12.18
C TRP A 140 -5.19 7.53 11.55
N SER A 141 -6.17 6.89 10.95
CA SER A 141 -7.37 7.53 10.43
C SER A 141 -8.61 6.74 10.85
N LEU A 142 -9.78 7.31 10.71
CA LEU A 142 -11.04 6.60 10.96
C LEU A 142 -11.16 5.35 10.05
N ALA A 143 -10.48 5.34 8.92
CA ALA A 143 -10.44 4.23 7.98
C ALA A 143 -9.34 3.19 8.27
N SER A 144 -8.58 3.33 9.36
CA SER A 144 -7.52 2.37 9.71
C SER A 144 -8.07 0.95 9.86
N GLY A 145 -7.36 -0.03 9.31
CA GLY A 145 -7.78 -1.44 9.33
C GLY A 145 -7.54 -2.14 7.99
N ASN A 146 -8.03 -3.38 7.90
CA ASN A 146 -7.86 -4.22 6.72
C ASN A 146 -9.22 -4.63 6.15
N TYR A 147 -9.63 -4.03 5.05
CA TYR A 147 -10.88 -4.26 4.33
C TYR A 147 -10.82 -3.62 2.94
N SER A 148 -11.71 -4.01 2.04
CA SER A 148 -11.97 -3.37 0.73
C SER A 148 -10.70 -3.13 -0.09
N ASN A 149 -9.75 -4.06 -0.11
CA ASN A 149 -8.46 -3.94 -0.79
C ASN A 149 -7.71 -2.63 -0.48
N ARG A 150 -8.00 -2.02 0.68
CA ARG A 150 -7.50 -0.72 1.10
C ARG A 150 -5.97 -0.65 1.08
N PHE A 151 -5.30 -1.74 1.47
CA PHE A 151 -3.83 -1.79 1.49
C PHE A 151 -3.25 -1.48 0.11
N SER A 152 -3.65 -2.22 -0.91
CA SER A 152 -3.10 -2.09 -2.27
C SER A 152 -3.52 -0.81 -2.99
N SER A 153 -4.68 -0.26 -2.67
CA SER A 153 -5.22 0.90 -3.38
C SER A 153 -4.87 2.24 -2.73
N ILE A 154 -4.63 2.27 -1.41
CA ILE A 154 -4.51 3.54 -0.68
C ILE A 154 -3.29 3.55 0.24
N VAL A 155 -3.09 2.50 1.08
CA VAL A 155 -2.00 2.47 2.07
C VAL A 155 -0.63 2.46 1.39
N ILE A 156 -0.48 1.72 0.30
CA ILE A 156 0.76 1.71 -0.49
C ILE A 156 1.11 3.12 -0.98
N THR A 157 0.12 3.90 -1.40
CA THR A 157 0.38 5.28 -1.88
C THR A 157 0.90 6.17 -0.76
N SER A 158 0.32 6.12 0.44
CA SER A 158 0.85 6.89 1.57
C SER A 158 2.26 6.44 1.95
N LEU A 159 2.51 5.13 1.96
CA LEU A 159 3.83 4.56 2.23
C LEU A 159 4.88 5.00 1.21
N THR A 160 4.58 4.89 -0.08
CA THR A 160 5.47 5.28 -1.17
C THR A 160 5.85 6.75 -1.04
N ARG A 161 4.87 7.64 -0.86
CA ARG A 161 5.11 9.08 -0.70
C ARG A 161 5.96 9.41 0.52
N SER A 162 5.72 8.75 1.66
CA SER A 162 6.56 8.92 2.85
C SER A 162 7.98 8.46 2.60
N ALA A 163 8.18 7.29 1.98
CA ALA A 163 9.50 6.78 1.63
C ALA A 163 10.24 7.68 0.63
N GLU A 164 9.54 8.22 -0.37
CA GLU A 164 10.12 9.15 -1.35
C GLU A 164 10.59 10.46 -0.71
N LYS A 165 9.84 11.00 0.26
CA LYS A 165 10.28 12.19 1.01
C LYS A 165 11.53 11.91 1.82
N ILE A 166 11.59 10.77 2.50
CA ILE A 166 12.80 10.34 3.22
C ILE A 166 13.97 10.14 2.25
N ALA A 167 13.74 9.48 1.12
CA ALA A 167 14.77 9.29 0.08
C ALA A 167 15.31 10.62 -0.44
N MET A 168 14.43 11.60 -0.70
CA MET A 168 14.83 12.93 -1.13
C MET A 168 15.69 13.63 -0.07
N LYS A 169 15.32 13.52 1.20
CA LYS A 169 16.06 14.10 2.31
C LYS A 169 17.45 13.45 2.45
N LEU A 170 17.55 12.12 2.32
CA LEU A 170 18.82 11.40 2.29
C LEU A 170 19.71 11.86 1.13
N ARG A 171 19.15 11.99 -0.08
CA ARG A 171 19.90 12.47 -1.24
C ARG A 171 20.45 13.89 -1.03
N LYS A 172 19.65 14.81 -0.50
CA LYS A 172 20.10 16.18 -0.19
C LYS A 172 21.24 16.21 0.81
N ILE A 173 21.15 15.41 1.88
CA ILE A 173 22.21 15.35 2.90
C ILE A 173 23.47 14.71 2.30
N ALA A 174 23.36 13.60 1.58
CA ALA A 174 24.49 12.97 0.92
C ALA A 174 25.14 13.88 -0.14
N ALA A 175 24.36 14.61 -0.89
CA ALA A 175 24.84 15.61 -1.86
C ALA A 175 25.66 16.71 -1.18
N ASN A 176 25.19 17.24 -0.04
CA ASN A 176 25.94 18.20 0.75
C ASN A 176 27.25 17.61 1.32
N MET A 177 27.23 16.36 1.76
CA MET A 177 28.42 15.65 2.27
C MET A 177 29.46 15.38 1.17
N LEU A 178 29.03 15.18 -0.07
CA LEU A 178 29.84 14.86 -1.24
C LEU A 178 30.17 16.10 -2.10
N GLU A 179 29.62 17.26 -1.76
CA GLU A 179 29.79 18.52 -2.50
C GLU A 179 29.33 18.41 -3.98
N VAL A 180 28.21 17.74 -4.23
CA VAL A 180 27.61 17.54 -5.56
C VAL A 180 26.15 17.98 -5.60
N ALA A 181 25.53 17.99 -6.78
CA ALA A 181 24.09 18.26 -6.90
C ALA A 181 23.25 17.07 -6.40
N THR A 182 22.05 17.35 -5.88
CA THR A 182 21.16 16.32 -5.37
C THR A 182 20.74 15.30 -6.45
N GLU A 183 20.62 15.77 -7.68
CA GLU A 183 20.25 14.97 -8.86
C GLU A 183 21.32 13.95 -9.24
N ASP A 184 22.57 14.18 -8.82
CA ASP A 184 23.69 13.29 -9.06
C ASP A 184 23.79 12.16 -8.03
N ILE A 185 22.93 12.14 -7.01
CA ILE A 185 22.93 11.11 -5.97
C ILE A 185 21.91 10.01 -6.25
N GLU A 186 22.38 8.77 -6.24
CA GLU A 186 21.53 7.58 -6.19
C GLU A 186 21.61 6.89 -4.81
N LEU A 187 20.47 6.31 -4.39
CA LEU A 187 20.39 5.44 -3.22
C LEU A 187 20.41 3.99 -3.71
N VAL A 188 21.46 3.27 -3.39
CA VAL A 188 21.67 1.92 -3.92
C VAL A 188 22.65 1.15 -3.02
N ASP A 189 22.56 -0.18 -2.99
CA ASP A 189 23.48 -1.09 -2.30
C ASP A 189 23.71 -0.75 -0.82
N GLY A 190 22.70 -0.20 -0.15
CA GLY A 190 22.76 0.14 1.28
C GLY A 190 23.38 1.49 1.58
N GLY A 191 23.50 2.37 0.60
CA GLY A 191 24.11 3.69 0.78
C GLY A 191 23.64 4.73 -0.24
N ALA A 192 24.29 5.87 -0.18
CA ALA A 192 24.17 6.95 -1.15
C ALA A 192 25.50 7.12 -1.89
N ARG A 193 25.49 7.31 -3.20
CA ARG A 193 26.69 7.54 -4.01
C ARG A 193 26.38 8.46 -5.19
N VAL A 194 27.44 8.99 -5.78
CA VAL A 194 27.32 9.72 -7.06
C VAL A 194 27.06 8.72 -8.19
N VAL A 195 26.09 9.04 -9.02
CA VAL A 195 25.70 8.21 -10.17
C VAL A 195 26.93 7.90 -11.04
N GLY A 196 27.15 6.61 -11.28
CA GLY A 196 28.26 6.13 -12.09
C GLY A 196 29.64 6.14 -11.41
N ILE A 197 29.75 6.55 -10.15
CA ILE A 197 31.04 6.60 -9.41
C ILE A 197 30.93 5.79 -8.10
N PRO A 198 31.06 4.45 -8.14
CA PRO A 198 30.89 3.58 -6.97
C PRO A 198 31.78 3.92 -5.77
N ASP A 199 32.99 4.41 -6.01
CA ASP A 199 33.97 4.74 -4.96
C ASP A 199 33.55 5.93 -4.06
N THR A 200 32.46 6.65 -4.44
CA THR A 200 31.89 7.74 -3.64
C THR A 200 30.83 7.27 -2.64
N ALA A 201 30.59 5.97 -2.52
CA ALA A 201 29.54 5.42 -1.69
C ALA A 201 29.70 5.78 -0.20
N ILE A 202 28.65 6.36 0.37
CA ILE A 202 28.50 6.62 1.79
C ILE A 202 27.43 5.65 2.33
N PRO A 203 27.73 4.82 3.34
CA PRO A 203 26.74 3.95 3.96
C PRO A 203 25.53 4.74 4.49
N ILE A 204 24.33 4.15 4.40
CA ILE A 204 23.08 4.80 4.85
C ILE A 204 23.17 5.20 6.33
N GLU A 205 23.84 4.40 7.15
CA GLU A 205 24.06 4.64 8.57
C GLU A 205 24.80 5.96 8.82
N ARG A 206 25.78 6.29 7.95
CA ARG A 206 26.51 7.55 8.06
C ARG A 206 25.67 8.76 7.67
N VAL A 207 24.88 8.65 6.60
CA VAL A 207 23.96 9.72 6.18
C VAL A 207 22.88 9.92 7.24
N ALA A 208 22.36 8.83 7.81
CA ALA A 208 21.37 8.88 8.88
C ALA A 208 21.93 9.54 10.16
N ALA A 209 23.15 9.17 10.57
CA ALA A 209 23.81 9.81 11.70
C ALA A 209 23.98 11.32 11.48
N ALA A 210 24.41 11.72 10.29
CA ALA A 210 24.55 13.13 9.92
C ALA A 210 23.22 13.88 10.01
N ALA A 211 22.13 13.27 9.53
CA ALA A 211 20.80 13.85 9.60
C ALA A 211 20.32 14.17 11.02
N HIS A 212 20.85 13.49 12.03
CA HIS A 212 20.42 13.67 13.43
C HIS A 212 21.41 14.49 14.28
N TRP A 213 22.72 14.40 13.99
CA TRP A 213 23.76 14.91 14.91
C TRP A 213 24.77 15.84 14.29
N ASP A 214 24.81 15.97 12.95
CA ASP A 214 25.77 16.83 12.30
C ASP A 214 25.08 18.00 11.58
N PRO A 215 24.89 19.13 12.26
CA PRO A 215 24.20 20.28 11.68
C PRO A 215 24.95 20.89 10.48
N VAL A 216 26.24 20.63 10.29
CA VAL A 216 27.00 21.12 9.13
C VAL A 216 26.67 20.33 7.87
N SER A 217 26.37 19.05 8.02
CA SER A 217 25.98 18.18 6.92
C SER A 217 24.51 18.34 6.49
N ILE A 218 23.68 18.98 7.31
CA ILE A 218 22.27 19.21 7.00
C ILE A 218 22.12 20.51 6.20
N PRO A 219 21.61 20.48 4.94
CA PRO A 219 21.26 21.70 4.21
C PRO A 219 20.34 22.63 5.01
N THR A 220 20.51 23.94 4.88
CA THR A 220 19.79 24.95 5.67
C THR A 220 18.28 24.99 5.43
N ASP A 221 17.80 24.39 4.35
CA ASP A 221 16.40 24.23 3.99
C ASP A 221 15.77 22.96 4.55
N LEU A 222 16.53 22.14 5.29
CA LEU A 222 16.06 20.90 5.89
C LEU A 222 16.04 20.97 7.43
N GLU A 223 15.02 20.37 8.00
CA GLU A 223 14.98 20.09 9.44
C GLU A 223 15.80 18.84 9.79
N PRO A 224 16.34 18.71 11.03
CA PRO A 224 17.01 17.50 11.48
C PRO A 224 16.09 16.29 11.53
N GLY A 225 16.73 15.09 11.55
CA GLY A 225 16.04 13.81 11.66
C GLY A 225 15.47 13.28 10.34
N LEU A 226 15.12 12.01 10.33
CA LEU A 226 14.58 11.28 9.18
C LEU A 226 13.27 10.60 9.60
N ASN A 227 12.22 11.37 9.70
CA ASN A 227 10.88 10.91 10.04
C ASN A 227 9.85 11.62 9.15
N ASP A 228 8.98 10.85 8.51
CA ASP A 228 7.85 11.38 7.76
C ASP A 228 6.59 10.57 8.04
N ILE A 229 5.48 11.27 8.16
CA ILE A 229 4.13 10.69 8.29
C ILE A 229 3.28 11.26 7.17
N GLU A 230 2.85 10.40 6.26
CA GLU A 230 2.02 10.78 5.12
C GLU A 230 0.57 10.37 5.32
N TYR A 231 -0.33 11.35 5.24
CA TYR A 231 -1.77 11.16 5.15
C TYR A 231 -2.20 11.24 3.68
N TYR A 232 -2.79 10.18 3.18
CA TYR A 232 -3.27 10.14 1.80
C TYR A 232 -4.79 10.01 1.75
N LEU A 233 -5.42 10.84 0.93
CA LEU A 233 -6.84 10.75 0.59
C LEU A 233 -6.98 10.31 -0.86
N SER A 234 -7.52 9.13 -1.07
CA SER A 234 -7.89 8.66 -2.40
C SER A 234 -9.28 9.17 -2.77
N LEU A 235 -9.38 9.77 -3.94
CA LEU A 235 -10.62 10.27 -4.54
C LEU A 235 -10.99 9.48 -5.81
N ILE A 236 -10.59 8.22 -5.89
CA ILE A 236 -10.63 7.39 -7.10
C ILE A 236 -12.04 7.28 -7.73
N HIS A 237 -13.09 7.49 -6.95
CA HIS A 237 -14.47 7.32 -7.39
C HIS A 237 -15.34 8.58 -7.17
N ILE A 238 -14.80 9.72 -7.51
CA ILE A 238 -15.57 10.97 -7.59
C ILE A 238 -16.03 11.20 -9.01
#